data_49bb9d731968a061bfd3eb5137ed70c7
#
_entry.id   49bb9d731968a061bfd3eb5137ed70c7
#
_cell.length_a   1.000
_cell.length_b   1.000
_cell.length_c   1.000
_cell.angle_alpha   90.00
_cell.angle_beta   90.00
_cell.angle_gamma   90.00
#
_symmetry.space_group_name_H-M   'P 1'
#
loop_
_entity.id
_entity.type
_entity.pdbx_description
1 polymer ?
#
loop_
_entity_poly.entity_id
_entity_poly.type
_entity_poly.pdbx_seq_one_letter_code
_entity_poly.pdbx_strand_id
1 'polypeptide(L)' 'MPNTINLVKVFSVTKARERDELGERVTSWIAQNPEVKILRTFVSLTSDSRFHCLSMVLMCATAIDSGWLP' A
#
# COMPACT_ATOMS: atom_id res chain seq x y z
N MET A 1 3.31 -21.16 0.31
CA MET A 1 2.76 -19.81 0.26
C MET A 1 3.77 -18.83 0.85
N PRO A 2 4.02 -17.76 0.15
CA PRO A 2 4.94 -16.77 0.68
C PRO A 2 4.34 -16.02 1.85
N ASN A 3 5.07 -16.00 2.95
CA ASN A 3 4.71 -15.22 4.11
C ASN A 3 5.76 -14.15 4.39
N THR A 4 6.72 -14.06 3.48
CA THR A 4 7.81 -13.11 3.62
C THR A 4 7.48 -11.86 2.82
N ILE A 5 7.62 -10.71 3.45
CA ILE A 5 7.40 -9.44 2.77
C ILE A 5 8.49 -9.23 1.74
N ASN A 6 8.09 -9.08 0.49
CA ASN A 6 9.03 -8.80 -0.60
C ASN A 6 8.60 -7.62 -1.45
N LEU A 7 7.54 -6.94 -1.05
CA LEU A 7 7.06 -5.77 -1.75
C LEU A 7 6.48 -4.79 -0.75
N VAL A 8 6.85 -3.53 -0.88
CA VAL A 8 6.28 -2.46 -0.08
C VAL A 8 5.67 -1.42 -1.01
N LYS A 9 4.41 -1.11 -0.80
CA LYS A 9 3.72 -0.08 -1.56
C LYS A 9 3.32 1.04 -0.62
N VAL A 10 3.65 2.26 -0.99
CA VAL A 10 3.36 3.44 -0.17
C VAL A 10 2.44 4.37 -0.94
N PHE A 11 1.37 4.80 -0.27
CA PHE A 11 0.48 5.83 -0.77
C PHE A 11 0.55 7.01 0.19
N SER A 12 0.69 8.21 -0.34
CA SER A 12 0.73 9.42 0.48
C SER A 12 -0.11 10.50 -0.14
N VAL A 13 -0.88 11.18 0.67
CA VAL A 13 -1.70 12.30 0.23
C VAL A 13 -1.58 13.44 1.22
N THR A 14 -1.61 14.66 0.72
CA THR A 14 -1.51 15.85 1.56
C THR A 14 -2.75 16.71 1.52
N LYS A 15 -3.54 16.61 0.46
CA LYS A 15 -4.74 17.42 0.30
C LYS A 15 -5.96 16.67 0.84
N ALA A 16 -6.86 17.41 1.47
CA ALA A 16 -8.04 16.80 2.09
C ALA A 16 -8.85 15.98 1.08
N ARG A 17 -9.06 16.52 -0.11
CA ARG A 17 -9.84 15.80 -1.12
C ARG A 17 -9.17 14.53 -1.61
N GLU A 18 -7.85 14.50 -1.56
CA GLU A 18 -7.10 13.31 -1.94
C GLU A 18 -7.24 12.19 -0.93
N ARG A 19 -7.52 12.55 0.31
CA ARG A 19 -7.76 11.53 1.34
C ARG A 19 -9.01 10.72 1.04
N ASP A 20 -10.04 11.40 0.52
CA ASP A 20 -11.28 10.72 0.17
C ASP A 20 -11.06 9.76 -0.99
N GLU A 21 -10.08 10.06 -1.84
CA GLU A 21 -9.76 9.24 -2.99
C GLU A 21 -8.74 8.14 -2.67
N LEU A 22 -8.08 8.25 -1.53
CA LEU A 22 -7.02 7.32 -1.19
C LEU A 22 -7.51 5.88 -1.16
N GLY A 23 -8.67 5.65 -0.56
CA GLY A 23 -9.24 4.32 -0.51
C GLY A 23 -9.47 3.73 -1.89
N GLU A 24 -9.97 4.56 -2.81
CA GLU A 24 -10.20 4.11 -4.18
C GLU A 24 -8.90 3.79 -4.89
N ARG A 25 -7.87 4.60 -4.65
CA ARG A 25 -6.56 4.36 -5.26
C ARG A 25 -5.96 3.05 -4.76
N VAL A 26 -6.07 2.80 -3.47
CA VAL A 26 -5.57 1.55 -2.89
C VAL A 26 -6.36 0.36 -3.44
N THR A 27 -7.67 0.48 -3.48
CA THR A 27 -8.53 -0.57 -4.00
C THR A 27 -8.21 -0.87 -5.46
N SER A 28 -8.02 0.18 -6.27
CA SER A 28 -7.66 0.00 -7.66
C SER A 28 -6.31 -0.70 -7.81
N TRP A 29 -5.35 -0.32 -6.98
CA TRP A 29 -4.04 -0.94 -7.03
C TRP A 29 -4.12 -2.42 -6.69
N ILE A 30 -4.90 -2.77 -5.68
CA ILE A 30 -5.09 -4.17 -5.29
C ILE A 30 -5.74 -4.94 -6.43
N ALA A 31 -6.74 -4.35 -7.07
CA ALA A 31 -7.43 -5.00 -8.18
C ALA A 31 -6.52 -5.23 -9.37
N GLN A 32 -5.56 -4.33 -9.58
CA GLN A 32 -4.62 -4.45 -10.69
C GLN A 32 -3.47 -5.41 -10.39
N ASN A 33 -3.33 -5.81 -9.15
CA ASN A 33 -2.25 -6.67 -8.72
C ASN A 33 -2.79 -7.85 -7.92
N PRO A 34 -3.61 -8.71 -8.56
CA PRO A 34 -4.27 -9.79 -7.85
C PRO A 34 -3.31 -10.85 -7.29
N GLU A 35 -2.10 -10.89 -7.79
CA GLU A 35 -1.08 -11.82 -7.30
C GLU A 35 -0.44 -11.35 -5.99
N VAL A 36 -0.72 -10.13 -5.58
CA VAL A 36 -0.13 -9.56 -4.38
C VAL A 36 -0.99 -9.90 -3.18
N LYS A 37 -0.36 -10.37 -2.12
CA LYS A 37 -1.02 -10.63 -0.85
C LYS A 37 -0.56 -9.58 0.14
N ILE A 38 -1.50 -8.86 0.73
CA ILE A 38 -1.18 -7.85 1.73
C ILE A 38 -1.06 -8.53 3.07
N LEU A 39 0.11 -8.44 3.67
CA LEU A 39 0.39 -9.08 4.94
C LEU A 39 0.21 -8.13 6.11
N ARG A 40 0.58 -6.87 5.93
CA ARG A 40 0.43 -5.85 6.96
C ARG A 40 0.12 -4.51 6.32
N THR A 41 -0.58 -3.68 7.07
CA THR A 41 -0.92 -2.33 6.64
C THR A 41 -0.64 -1.37 7.78
N PHE A 42 0.03 -0.29 7.48
CA PHE A 42 0.27 0.78 8.44
C PHE A 42 -0.30 2.07 7.89
N VAL A 43 -0.95 2.82 8.75
CA VAL A 43 -1.49 4.12 8.40
C VAL A 43 -0.89 5.13 9.37
N SER A 44 -0.37 6.20 8.83
CA SER A 44 0.24 7.25 9.61
C SER A 44 -0.28 8.60 9.16
N LEU A 45 -0.65 9.43 10.11
CA LEU A 45 -1.05 10.79 9.84
C LEU A 45 -0.07 11.72 10.54
N THR A 46 0.60 12.53 9.75
CA THR A 46 1.53 13.52 10.24
C THR A 46 0.99 14.89 9.90
N SER A 47 0.99 15.79 10.85
CA SER A 47 0.53 17.15 10.59
C SER A 47 1.42 18.16 11.30
N ASP A 48 1.56 19.31 10.67
CA ASP A 48 2.20 20.46 11.27
C ASP A 48 1.33 21.67 11.00
N SER A 49 1.86 22.88 11.20
CA SER A 49 1.07 24.10 11.03
C SER A 49 0.62 24.32 9.58
N ARG A 50 1.22 23.66 8.62
CA ARG A 50 0.95 23.92 7.20
C ARG A 50 0.45 22.70 6.46
N PHE A 51 0.88 21.53 6.84
CA PHE A 51 0.63 20.33 6.07
C PHE A 51 0.10 19.20 6.91
N HIS A 52 -0.80 18.45 6.31
CA HIS A 52 -1.25 17.19 6.87
C HIS A 52 -0.90 16.13 5.84
N CYS A 53 -0.13 15.15 6.24
CA CYS A 53 0.26 14.06 5.35
C CYS A 53 -0.30 12.75 5.88
N LEU A 54 -1.15 12.13 5.08
CA LEU A 54 -1.68 10.80 5.38
C LEU A 54 -0.92 9.81 4.53
N SER A 55 -0.29 8.86 5.17
CA SER A 55 0.47 7.83 4.48
C SER A 55 -0.08 6.45 4.83
N MET A 56 -0.17 5.60 3.82
CA MET A 56 -0.55 4.21 4.01
C MET A 56 0.54 3.35 3.42
N VAL A 57 1.05 2.43 4.22
CA VAL A 57 2.11 1.52 3.81
C VAL A 57 1.54 0.11 3.79
N LEU A 58 1.63 -0.54 2.64
CA LEU A 58 1.22 -1.92 2.47
C LEU A 58 2.46 -2.78 2.37
N MET A 59 2.60 -3.70 3.31
CA MET A 59 3.69 -4.68 3.28
C MET A 59 3.14 -5.96 2.72
N CYS A 60 3.68 -6.39 1.60
CA CYS A 60 3.06 -7.41 0.77
C CYS A 60 4.02 -8.54 0.44
N ALA A 61 3.44 -9.64 0.05
CA ALA A 61 4.16 -10.73 -0.58
C ALA A 61 3.57 -10.93 -1.97
N THR A 62 4.43 -11.10 -2.94
CA THR A 62 4.00 -11.35 -4.30
C THR A 62 4.73 -12.53 -4.86
N ALA A 63 4.04 -13.27 -5.73
CA ALA A 63 4.64 -14.39 -6.43
C ALA A 63 5.60 -13.83 -7.48
N ILE A 64 6.87 -14.08 -7.25
CA ILE A 64 7.89 -13.75 -8.22
C ILE A 64 8.07 -14.99 -9.07
N ASP A 65 7.96 -14.84 -10.38
CA ASP A 65 7.90 -15.96 -11.28
C ASP A 65 8.80 -17.13 -10.93
N SER A 66 10.07 -16.86 -10.83
CA SER A 66 11.01 -17.90 -10.53
C SER A 66 11.19 -18.09 -9.04
N GLY A 67 10.76 -17.14 -8.26
CA GLY A 67 10.95 -17.17 -6.83
C GLY A 67 10.02 -18.12 -6.11
N TRP A 68 8.84 -18.32 -6.68
CA TRP A 68 7.84 -19.18 -6.07
C TRP A 68 7.87 -20.58 -6.59
N LEU A 69 8.33 -20.69 -7.78
CA LEU A 69 8.31 -21.98 -8.42
C LEU A 69 9.56 -22.73 -8.07
N PRO A 70 9.37 -23.92 -7.62
CA PRO A 70 10.52 -24.75 -7.37
C PRO A 70 11.31 -24.96 -8.64
#